data_0c6b8178531d227f986c04feaa27abbc
#
_entry.id   0c6b8178531d227f986c04feaa27abbc
#
_cell.length_a   1.000
_cell.length_b   1.000
_cell.length_c   1.000
_cell.angle_alpha   90.00
_cell.angle_beta   90.00
_cell.angle_gamma   90.00
#
_symmetry.space_group_name_H-M   'P 1'
#
loop_
_entity.id
_entity.type
_entity.pdbx_description
1 polymer ?
#
loop_
_entity_poly.entity_id
_entity_poly.type
_entity_poly.pdbx_seq_one_letter_code
_entity_poly.pdbx_strand_id
1 'polypeptide(L)'
;SALSLSGGQQQRLCIARALAVEPEIILMDEPTSALDPIATAKIEELITTLKENYTVIIVTHSMQQAARISDYTAFFLLGKLVEHRETRYMFESPKDDRTKDYIMGMFG
;
A
#
# COMPACT_ATOMS: atom_id res chain seq x y z
N SER A 1 -3.49 25.32 -12.00
CA SER A 1 -4.74 24.57 -12.10
C SER A 1 -4.53 23.11 -11.75
N ALA A 2 -5.49 22.52 -11.05
CA ALA A 2 -5.43 21.08 -10.74
C ALA A 2 -5.37 20.22 -12.00
N LEU A 3 -5.91 20.71 -13.11
CA LEU A 3 -5.91 20.00 -14.38
C LEU A 3 -4.51 19.90 -15.01
N SER A 4 -3.58 20.75 -14.61
CA SER A 4 -2.22 20.75 -15.14
C SER A 4 -1.23 19.99 -14.24
N LEU A 5 -1.69 19.41 -13.14
CA LEU A 5 -0.84 18.66 -12.22
C LEU A 5 -0.55 17.27 -12.77
N SER A 6 0.67 16.76 -12.51
CA SER A 6 1.01 15.37 -12.79
C SER A 6 0.19 14.43 -11.93
N GLY A 7 0.14 13.13 -12.29
CA GLY A 7 -0.55 12.11 -11.51
C GLY A 7 -0.05 12.05 -10.06
N GLY A 8 1.26 12.14 -9.86
CA GLY A 8 1.86 12.13 -8.52
C GLY A 8 1.50 13.37 -7.72
N GLN A 9 1.47 14.55 -8.37
CA GLN A 9 1.07 15.79 -7.71
C GLN A 9 -0.41 15.76 -7.34
N GLN A 10 -1.28 15.22 -8.21
CA GLN A 10 -2.69 15.03 -7.91
C GLN A 10 -2.88 14.10 -6.71
N GLN A 11 -2.12 13.01 -6.66
CA GLN A 11 -2.20 12.07 -5.54
C GLN A 11 -1.77 12.72 -4.24
N ARG A 12 -0.68 13.50 -4.24
CA ARG A 12 -0.24 14.24 -3.05
C ARG A 12 -1.29 15.25 -2.60
N LEU A 13 -1.97 15.91 -3.53
CA LEU A 13 -3.04 16.84 -3.20
C LEU A 13 -4.22 16.12 -2.53
N CYS A 14 -4.59 14.94 -3.04
CA CYS A 14 -5.66 14.13 -2.42
C CYS A 14 -5.29 13.72 -0.99
N ILE A 15 -4.04 13.33 -0.77
CA ILE A 15 -3.55 12.98 0.57
C ILE A 15 -3.60 14.20 1.48
N ALA A 16 -3.16 15.36 1.00
CA ALA A 16 -3.20 16.60 1.80
C ALA A 16 -4.61 16.97 2.21
N ARG A 17 -5.60 16.77 1.32
CA ARG A 17 -7.00 17.01 1.65
C ARG A 17 -7.51 16.06 2.72
N ALA A 18 -7.12 14.79 2.65
CA ALA A 18 -7.49 13.81 3.66
C ALA A 18 -6.90 14.19 5.03
N LEU A 19 -5.67 14.68 5.06
CA LEU A 19 -5.00 15.09 6.30
C LEU A 19 -5.62 16.35 6.91
N ALA A 20 -6.24 17.21 6.10
CA ALA A 20 -6.81 18.46 6.57
C ALA A 20 -7.94 18.28 7.59
N VAL A 21 -8.59 17.11 7.62
CA VAL A 21 -9.63 16.78 8.61
C VAL A 21 -9.08 16.08 9.85
N GLU A 22 -7.76 16.01 10.00
CA GLU A 22 -7.07 15.40 11.14
C GLU A 22 -7.55 13.98 11.47
N PRO A 23 -7.42 13.02 10.52
CA PRO A 23 -7.92 11.66 10.74
C PRO A 23 -7.04 10.88 11.71
N GLU A 24 -7.59 9.82 12.29
CA GLU A 24 -6.79 8.85 13.04
C GLU A 24 -6.26 7.74 12.12
N ILE A 25 -7.05 7.40 11.11
CA ILE A 25 -6.75 6.34 10.14
C ILE A 25 -6.83 6.91 8.73
N ILE A 26 -5.85 6.59 7.92
CA ILE A 26 -5.83 6.96 6.50
C ILE A 26 -5.99 5.67 5.69
N LEU A 27 -7.00 5.64 4.83
CA LEU A 27 -7.24 4.51 3.93
C LEU A 27 -6.88 4.92 2.51
N MET A 28 -5.99 4.18 1.88
CA MET A 28 -5.57 4.41 0.50
C MET A 28 -5.85 3.18 -0.34
N ASP A 29 -6.56 3.37 -1.45
CA ASP A 29 -6.90 2.30 -2.37
C ASP A 29 -6.07 2.46 -3.64
N GLU A 30 -5.14 1.52 -3.87
CA GLU A 30 -4.28 1.51 -5.05
C GLU A 30 -3.56 2.85 -5.26
N PRO A 31 -2.84 3.39 -4.24
CA PRO A 31 -2.38 4.79 -4.29
C PRO A 31 -1.38 5.11 -5.40
N THR A 32 -0.75 4.11 -5.99
CA THR A 32 0.28 4.30 -7.03
C THR A 32 -0.05 3.63 -8.35
N SER A 33 -1.27 3.11 -8.52
CA SER A 33 -1.63 2.28 -9.67
C SER A 33 -1.49 2.97 -11.04
N ALA A 34 -1.67 4.30 -11.08
CA ALA A 34 -1.61 5.07 -12.32
C ALA A 34 -0.32 5.92 -12.42
N LEU A 35 0.67 5.66 -11.57
CA LEU A 35 1.89 6.47 -11.49
C LEU A 35 3.09 5.76 -12.12
N ASP A 36 4.00 6.55 -12.71
CA ASP A 36 5.28 6.04 -13.17
C ASP A 36 6.18 5.68 -11.97
N PRO A 37 7.33 5.01 -12.19
CA PRO A 37 8.20 4.58 -11.09
C PRO A 37 8.72 5.70 -10.22
N ILE A 38 9.00 6.88 -10.78
CA ILE A 38 9.53 8.01 -10.01
C ILE A 38 8.44 8.57 -9.10
N ALA A 39 7.25 8.80 -9.63
CA ALA A 39 6.12 9.28 -8.85
C ALA A 39 5.69 8.25 -7.78
N THR A 40 5.72 6.95 -8.12
CA THR A 40 5.44 5.87 -7.18
C THR A 40 6.40 5.93 -5.99
N ALA A 41 7.71 6.08 -6.25
CA ALA A 41 8.70 6.16 -5.19
C ALA A 41 8.43 7.34 -4.25
N LYS A 42 8.03 8.48 -4.78
CA LYS A 42 7.72 9.67 -3.99
C LYS A 42 6.48 9.46 -3.11
N ILE A 43 5.45 8.80 -3.63
CA ILE A 43 4.25 8.49 -2.86
C ILE A 43 4.57 7.47 -1.76
N GLU A 44 5.35 6.44 -2.06
CA GLU A 44 5.77 5.45 -1.06
C GLU A 44 6.61 6.10 0.06
N GLU A 45 7.47 7.04 -0.27
CA GLU A 45 8.24 7.80 0.69
C GLU A 45 7.32 8.63 1.59
N LEU A 46 6.32 9.29 1.00
CA LEU A 46 5.33 10.05 1.76
C LEU A 46 4.54 9.14 2.71
N ILE A 47 4.10 7.97 2.25
CA ILE A 47 3.38 6.99 3.08
C ILE A 47 4.26 6.55 4.25
N THR A 48 5.53 6.29 4.01
CA THR A 48 6.48 5.90 5.07
C THR A 48 6.61 7.00 6.13
N THR A 49 6.58 8.25 5.72
CA THR A 49 6.57 9.39 6.66
C THR A 49 5.25 9.46 7.43
N LEU A 50 4.12 9.30 6.73
CA LEU A 50 2.79 9.40 7.36
C LEU A 50 2.56 8.33 8.42
N LYS A 51 3.07 7.12 8.24
CA LYS A 51 2.83 6.05 9.20
C LYS A 51 3.51 6.26 10.55
N GLU A 52 4.40 7.25 10.66
CA GLU A 52 4.98 7.63 11.94
C GLU A 52 3.93 8.26 12.88
N ASN A 53 2.92 8.93 12.33
CA ASN A 53 1.92 9.66 13.10
C ASN A 53 0.49 9.17 12.88
N TYR A 54 0.25 8.35 11.85
CA TYR A 54 -1.07 7.89 11.47
C TYR A 54 -1.07 6.37 11.30
N THR A 55 -2.22 5.75 11.50
CA THR A 55 -2.44 4.39 11.04
C THR A 55 -2.83 4.46 9.56
N VAL A 56 -2.02 3.86 8.69
CA VAL A 56 -2.25 3.87 7.25
C VAL A 56 -2.63 2.47 6.80
N ILE A 57 -3.77 2.37 6.13
CA ILE A 57 -4.25 1.12 5.54
C ILE A 57 -4.20 1.29 4.02
N ILE A 58 -3.49 0.39 3.34
CA ILE A 58 -3.35 0.43 1.89
C ILE A 58 -3.93 -0.83 1.28
N VAL A 59 -4.79 -0.66 0.28
CA VAL A 59 -5.25 -1.75 -0.57
C VAL A 59 -4.39 -1.72 -1.83
N THR A 60 -3.70 -2.80 -2.14
CA THR A 60 -2.83 -2.85 -3.31
C THR A 60 -2.78 -4.26 -3.90
N HIS A 61 -2.64 -4.33 -5.22
CA HIS A 61 -2.34 -5.57 -5.94
C HIS A 61 -0.82 -5.76 -6.12
N SER A 62 -0.02 -4.75 -5.73
CA SER A 62 1.44 -4.85 -5.82
C SER A 62 2.00 -5.49 -4.57
N MET A 63 2.44 -6.73 -4.70
CA MET A 63 3.09 -7.44 -3.59
C MET A 63 4.44 -6.83 -3.25
N GLN A 64 5.15 -6.32 -4.25
CA GLN A 64 6.42 -5.63 -4.03
C GLN A 64 6.21 -4.37 -3.17
N GLN A 65 5.14 -3.62 -3.44
CA GLN A 65 4.81 -2.44 -2.64
C GLN A 65 4.47 -2.82 -1.20
N ALA A 66 3.63 -3.84 -1.01
CA ALA A 66 3.28 -4.32 0.32
C ALA A 66 4.53 -4.76 1.07
N ALA A 67 5.43 -5.50 0.41
CA ALA A 67 6.67 -5.98 1.04
C ALA A 67 7.59 -4.83 1.45
N ARG A 68 7.63 -3.73 0.63
CA ARG A 68 8.54 -2.61 0.89
C ARG A 68 8.07 -1.69 2.01
N ILE A 69 6.78 -1.39 2.06
CA ILE A 69 6.32 -0.25 2.87
C ILE A 69 5.39 -0.60 4.02
N SER A 70 4.87 -1.82 4.11
CA SER A 70 3.94 -2.16 5.17
C SER A 70 4.62 -2.88 6.33
N ASP A 71 4.08 -2.67 7.54
CA ASP A 71 4.52 -3.37 8.75
C ASP A 71 3.75 -4.67 8.94
N TYR A 72 2.49 -4.68 8.54
CA TYR A 72 1.60 -5.85 8.58
C TYR A 72 0.94 -6.01 7.22
N THR A 73 0.71 -7.24 6.81
CA THR A 73 0.05 -7.55 5.55
C THR A 73 -1.07 -8.53 5.78
N ALA A 74 -2.22 -8.24 5.16
CA ALA A 74 -3.37 -9.12 5.13
C ALA A 74 -3.61 -9.58 3.70
N PHE A 75 -3.67 -10.88 3.50
CA PHE A 75 -3.96 -11.48 2.19
C PHE A 75 -5.44 -11.88 2.13
N PHE A 76 -6.13 -11.35 1.14
CA PHE A 76 -7.54 -11.65 0.89
C PHE A 76 -7.69 -12.40 -0.42
N LEU A 77 -8.57 -13.38 -0.44
CA LEU A 77 -8.90 -14.13 -1.64
C LEU A 77 -10.42 -14.28 -1.70
N LEU A 78 -11.02 -13.84 -2.81
CA LEU A 78 -12.46 -13.92 -3.04
C LEU A 78 -13.27 -13.35 -1.87
N GLY A 79 -12.84 -12.19 -1.36
CA GLY A 79 -13.53 -11.50 -0.29
C GLY A 79 -13.32 -12.07 1.11
N LYS A 80 -12.45 -13.05 1.26
CA LYS A 80 -12.17 -13.67 2.55
C LYS A 80 -10.74 -13.42 2.98
N LEU A 81 -10.54 -13.14 4.27
CA LEU A 81 -9.20 -13.02 4.85
C LEU A 81 -8.58 -14.42 4.94
N VAL A 82 -7.46 -14.59 4.26
CA VAL A 82 -6.73 -15.86 4.24
C VAL A 82 -5.66 -15.88 5.33
N GLU A 83 -4.87 -14.81 5.41
CA GLU A 83 -3.77 -14.72 6.36
C GLU A 83 -3.48 -13.27 6.69
N HIS A 84 -3.12 -12.98 7.95
CA HIS A 84 -2.72 -11.64 8.41
C HIS A 84 -1.55 -11.80 9.36
N ARG A 85 -0.41 -11.20 9.00
CA ARG A 85 0.84 -11.32 9.78
C ARG A 85 1.70 -10.09 9.60
N GLU A 86 2.75 -9.98 10.41
CA GLU A 86 3.84 -9.04 10.14
C GLU A 86 4.37 -9.30 8.74
N THR A 87 4.58 -8.22 7.97
CA THR A 87 4.94 -8.29 6.55
C THR A 87 6.16 -9.18 6.30
N ARG A 88 7.20 -9.04 7.13
CA ARG A 88 8.41 -9.85 6.98
C ARG A 88 8.09 -11.34 6.99
N TYR A 89 7.30 -11.79 7.96
CA TYR A 89 6.96 -13.21 8.08
C TYR A 89 5.96 -13.65 7.02
N MET A 90 5.05 -12.77 6.62
CA MET A 90 4.10 -13.06 5.55
C MET A 90 4.81 -13.47 4.26
N PHE A 91 5.87 -12.75 3.89
CA PHE A 91 6.57 -12.99 2.62
C PHE A 91 7.69 -14.02 2.73
N GLU A 92 8.35 -14.12 3.87
CA GLU A 92 9.43 -15.10 4.07
C GLU A 92 8.91 -16.50 4.39
N SER A 93 7.81 -16.59 5.13
CA SER A 93 7.34 -17.85 5.69
C SER A 93 5.82 -17.85 5.85
N PRO A 94 5.06 -17.75 4.75
CA PRO A 94 3.61 -17.79 4.84
C PRO A 94 3.11 -19.13 5.41
N LYS A 95 2.05 -19.07 6.21
CA LYS A 95 1.49 -20.27 6.85
C LYS A 95 0.44 -20.95 6.00
N ASP A 96 -0.36 -20.18 5.25
CA ASP A 96 -1.41 -20.73 4.41
C ASP A 96 -0.86 -21.07 3.03
N ASP A 97 -1.18 -22.26 2.51
CA ASP A 97 -0.69 -22.68 1.20
C ASP A 97 -1.18 -21.77 0.08
N ARG A 98 -2.37 -21.19 0.22
CA ARG A 98 -2.91 -20.25 -0.79
C ARG A 98 -2.08 -18.97 -0.83
N THR A 99 -1.63 -18.47 0.32
CA THR A 99 -0.73 -17.33 0.41
C THR A 99 0.60 -17.66 -0.25
N LYS A 100 1.15 -18.83 0.06
CA LYS A 100 2.41 -19.29 -0.50
C LYS A 100 2.34 -19.40 -2.02
N ASP A 101 1.29 -19.99 -2.55
CA ASP A 101 1.11 -20.13 -3.99
C ASP A 101 1.00 -18.78 -4.68
N TYR A 102 0.26 -17.84 -4.09
CA TYR A 102 0.10 -16.49 -4.63
C TYR A 102 1.45 -15.77 -4.67
N ILE A 103 2.20 -15.81 -3.58
CA ILE A 103 3.52 -15.16 -3.49
C ILE A 103 4.48 -15.78 -4.53
N MET A 104 4.53 -17.09 -4.63
CA MET A 104 5.41 -17.76 -5.59
C MET A 104 5.01 -17.46 -7.03
N GLY A 105 3.73 -17.36 -7.32
CA GLY A 105 3.25 -17.01 -8.65
C GLY A 105 3.60 -15.58 -9.05
N MET A 106 3.68 -14.66 -8.09
CA MET A 106 3.99 -13.25 -8.35
C MET A 106 5.50 -12.96 -8.38
N PHE A 107 6.29 -13.71 -7.61
CA PHE A 107 7.74 -13.47 -7.50
C PHE A 107 8.60 -14.59 -8.11
N GLY A 108 8.01 -15.72 -8.33
CA GLY A 108 8.68 -16.85 -8.93
C GLY A 108 8.61 -16.84 -10.44
#